data_7a422e46b0afdf6885e0cdb61bc65d14
#
_entry.id   7a422e46b0afdf6885e0cdb61bc65d14
#
_cell.length_a   1.000
_cell.length_b   1.000
_cell.length_c   1.000
_cell.angle_alpha   90.00
_cell.angle_beta   90.00
_cell.angle_gamma   90.00
#
_symmetry.space_group_name_H-M   'P 1'
#
loop_
_entity.id
_entity.type
_entity.pdbx_description
1 polymer ?
#
loop_
_entity_poly.entity_id
_entity_poly.type
_entity_poly.pdbx_seq_one_letter_code
_entity_poly.pdbx_strand_id
1 'polypeptide(L)'
;MQQVTRRTVLAGSLSATALPLLPAKAASPPAGRETPGIYRYRIGSFELTALYDGIWYRPISEKFIRNAPFAEVEHALADAFMPADKLATPFTTLVVNTGQKLVLIDTGTGGQIAPSAGVLHANLLAAGIDPQAIDLIVISHFHPDHINGIKDKDNDLVFGNAEIMVPEAEWKFWMDDENMNAAPADLKLTFRNQRRIFADIAPHVTRFQPGAEVASGIETLAAPGHTPGHTVFAIHSGEQSLLVLGDTAQHPAVFARHPDWQATFDIDGAAAVATRKALFDRAAADRMLVTGYHFPFPACGHLIKTAHGYEHVPVEWQPNL
;
A
#
# COMPACT_ATOMS: atom_id res chain seq x y z
N MET A 1 -80.96 -20.97 34.06
CA MET A 1 -79.91 -20.12 33.45
C MET A 1 -79.27 -19.35 34.60
N GLN A 2 -78.08 -19.83 35.05
CA GLN A 2 -77.31 -19.14 36.08
C GLN A 2 -76.35 -18.17 35.40
N GLN A 3 -76.43 -16.90 35.80
CA GLN A 3 -75.53 -15.87 35.32
C GLN A 3 -74.14 -16.04 35.91
N VAL A 4 -73.14 -16.22 35.12
CA VAL A 4 -71.72 -16.23 35.46
C VAL A 4 -71.26 -14.80 35.66
N THR A 5 -71.00 -14.36 36.89
CA THR A 5 -70.55 -12.99 37.20
C THR A 5 -69.03 -12.85 36.87
N ARG A 6 -68.63 -11.64 36.45
CA ARG A 6 -67.27 -11.24 36.13
C ARG A 6 -66.19 -11.48 37.21
N ARG A 7 -66.58 -11.89 38.39
CA ARG A 7 -65.65 -12.16 39.51
C ARG A 7 -65.07 -13.61 39.55
N THR A 8 -65.64 -14.53 38.78
CA THR A 8 -65.22 -15.93 38.81
C THR A 8 -64.10 -16.29 37.77
N VAL A 9 -63.68 -15.30 36.93
CA VAL A 9 -62.66 -15.51 35.91
C VAL A 9 -61.24 -15.09 36.35
N LEU A 10 -61.09 -14.48 37.51
CA LEU A 10 -59.80 -13.91 37.98
C LEU A 10 -59.04 -14.77 39.02
N ALA A 11 -59.49 -16.00 39.30
CA ALA A 11 -58.85 -16.85 40.31
C ALA A 11 -58.19 -18.14 39.76
N GLY A 12 -57.97 -18.21 38.47
CA GLY A 12 -57.50 -19.45 37.85
C GLY A 12 -56.34 -19.34 36.87
N SER A 13 -55.34 -18.50 37.10
CA SER A 13 -54.14 -18.53 36.24
C SER A 13 -53.01 -17.73 36.87
N LEU A 14 -52.26 -18.32 37.74
CA LEU A 14 -50.91 -17.88 38.11
C LEU A 14 -50.12 -19.06 38.66
N SER A 15 -49.88 -20.04 37.79
CA SER A 15 -48.72 -20.94 37.91
C SER A 15 -47.89 -20.78 36.66
N ALA A 16 -47.34 -19.57 36.50
CA ALA A 16 -46.23 -19.40 35.60
C ALA A 16 -45.01 -20.04 36.26
N THR A 17 -44.68 -21.27 35.86
CA THR A 17 -43.39 -21.85 36.10
C THR A 17 -42.37 -20.94 35.46
N ALA A 18 -41.64 -20.20 36.28
CA ALA A 18 -40.45 -19.46 35.83
C ALA A 18 -39.45 -20.46 35.34
N LEU A 19 -39.42 -20.68 34.04
CA LEU A 19 -38.27 -21.34 33.36
C LEU A 19 -37.06 -20.46 33.65
N PRO A 20 -35.95 -21.01 34.16
CA PRO A 20 -34.73 -20.29 34.33
C PRO A 20 -34.33 -19.74 32.94
N LEU A 21 -34.31 -18.39 32.81
CA LEU A 21 -33.71 -17.74 31.69
C LEU A 21 -32.22 -18.10 31.71
N LEU A 22 -31.87 -19.12 30.93
CA LEU A 22 -30.47 -19.35 30.60
C LEU A 22 -29.94 -18.07 29.97
N PRO A 23 -28.79 -17.56 30.44
CA PRO A 23 -28.21 -16.38 29.82
C PRO A 23 -27.99 -16.72 28.35
N ALA A 24 -28.71 -16.05 27.47
CA ALA A 24 -28.47 -16.16 26.05
C ALA A 24 -27.02 -15.68 25.82
N LYS A 25 -26.13 -16.58 25.40
CA LYS A 25 -24.84 -16.19 24.87
C LYS A 25 -25.12 -15.44 23.56
N ALA A 26 -25.32 -14.13 23.68
CA ALA A 26 -25.76 -13.30 22.58
C ALA A 26 -24.62 -12.86 21.65
N ALA A 27 -23.37 -13.25 21.92
CA ALA A 27 -22.23 -12.82 21.09
C ALA A 27 -21.40 -14.03 20.64
N SER A 28 -21.03 -14.02 19.38
CA SER A 28 -19.96 -14.87 18.86
C SER A 28 -18.63 -14.44 19.49
N PRO A 29 -17.66 -15.35 19.71
CA PRO A 29 -16.33 -14.96 20.09
C PRO A 29 -15.77 -13.94 19.09
N PRO A 30 -14.91 -12.99 19.51
CA PRO A 30 -14.18 -12.11 18.58
C PRO A 30 -13.45 -12.96 17.53
N ALA A 31 -13.45 -12.50 16.28
CA ALA A 31 -12.79 -13.21 15.17
C ALA A 31 -11.28 -13.33 15.38
N GLY A 32 -10.68 -12.41 16.15
CA GLY A 32 -9.27 -12.40 16.52
C GLY A 32 -8.31 -12.04 15.37
N ARG A 33 -8.82 -11.85 14.16
CA ARG A 33 -8.06 -11.44 12.97
C ARG A 33 -8.95 -10.65 12.03
N GLU A 34 -8.35 -9.80 11.22
CA GLU A 34 -9.01 -9.11 10.12
C GLU A 34 -9.32 -10.07 8.96
N THR A 35 -10.25 -9.65 8.12
CA THR A 35 -10.47 -10.26 6.81
C THR A 35 -9.29 -9.98 5.89
N PRO A 36 -9.04 -10.80 4.84
CA PRO A 36 -8.01 -10.51 3.85
C PRO A 36 -8.18 -9.11 3.24
N GLY A 37 -7.08 -8.37 3.16
CA GLY A 37 -7.03 -7.05 2.54
C GLY A 37 -6.89 -7.18 1.03
N ILE A 38 -8.01 -7.40 0.33
CA ILE A 38 -8.07 -7.63 -1.12
C ILE A 38 -9.11 -6.69 -1.71
N TYR A 39 -8.71 -5.94 -2.74
CA TYR A 39 -9.65 -5.13 -3.51
C TYR A 39 -9.38 -5.28 -5.00
N ARG A 40 -10.42 -5.67 -5.77
CA ARG A 40 -10.34 -5.82 -7.23
C ARG A 40 -11.08 -4.71 -7.94
N TYR A 41 -10.51 -4.29 -9.07
CA TYR A 41 -11.11 -3.30 -9.95
C TYR A 41 -10.58 -3.48 -11.38
N ARG A 42 -11.13 -2.75 -12.35
CA ARG A 42 -10.70 -2.81 -13.74
C ARG A 42 -10.19 -1.50 -14.25
N ILE A 43 -9.23 -1.59 -15.17
CA ILE A 43 -8.80 -0.52 -16.06
C ILE A 43 -8.93 -1.08 -17.47
N GLY A 44 -9.97 -0.66 -18.17
CA GLY A 44 -10.31 -1.24 -19.46
C GLY A 44 -10.53 -2.75 -19.40
N SER A 45 -9.70 -3.51 -20.14
CA SER A 45 -9.72 -4.98 -20.12
C SER A 45 -8.84 -5.60 -19.02
N PHE A 46 -8.00 -4.80 -18.35
CA PHE A 46 -7.11 -5.30 -17.30
C PHE A 46 -7.86 -5.48 -15.98
N GLU A 47 -7.59 -6.56 -15.28
CA GLU A 47 -8.05 -6.78 -13.91
C GLU A 47 -6.90 -6.48 -12.93
N LEU A 48 -7.16 -5.60 -11.99
CA LEU A 48 -6.21 -5.17 -10.99
C LEU A 48 -6.64 -5.69 -9.62
N THR A 49 -5.68 -6.17 -8.84
CA THR A 49 -5.91 -6.62 -7.46
C THR A 49 -4.94 -5.87 -6.54
N ALA A 50 -5.48 -4.93 -5.76
CA ALA A 50 -4.74 -4.31 -4.66
C ALA A 50 -4.68 -5.29 -3.49
N LEU A 51 -3.48 -5.53 -2.97
CA LEU A 51 -3.21 -6.48 -1.90
C LEU A 51 -2.51 -5.78 -0.74
N TYR A 52 -3.17 -5.80 0.39
CA TYR A 52 -2.62 -5.24 1.62
C TYR A 52 -1.55 -6.16 2.20
N ASP A 53 -0.37 -5.62 2.48
CA ASP A 53 0.72 -6.36 3.13
C ASP A 53 0.83 -6.08 4.63
N GLY A 54 0.03 -5.16 5.14
CA GLY A 54 0.02 -4.78 6.54
C GLY A 54 0.27 -3.29 6.74
N ILE A 55 0.59 -2.91 7.98
CA ILE A 55 0.77 -1.51 8.38
C ILE A 55 1.92 -1.39 9.39
N TRP A 56 2.70 -0.34 9.27
CA TRP A 56 3.63 0.09 10.28
C TRP A 56 3.19 1.40 10.92
N TYR A 57 2.98 1.40 12.22
CA TYR A 57 2.80 2.63 12.98
C TYR A 57 4.17 3.21 13.30
N ARG A 58 4.71 3.95 12.33
CA ARG A 58 6.05 4.50 12.35
C ARG A 58 6.13 5.64 13.36
N PRO A 59 6.98 5.56 14.41
CA PRO A 59 7.23 6.71 15.27
C PRO A 59 7.79 7.88 14.47
N ILE A 60 7.33 9.07 14.75
CA ILE A 60 7.83 10.31 14.16
C ILE A 60 8.43 11.22 15.23
N SER A 61 9.28 12.13 14.78
CA SER A 61 9.96 13.09 15.62
C SER A 61 10.04 14.44 14.91
N GLU A 62 10.57 15.44 15.59
CA GLU A 62 10.83 16.77 15.01
C GLU A 62 11.62 16.75 13.70
N LYS A 63 12.34 15.66 13.42
CA LYS A 63 13.12 15.48 12.18
C LYS A 63 12.33 14.82 11.05
N PHE A 64 11.06 14.44 11.28
CA PHE A 64 10.27 13.70 10.28
C PHE A 64 10.08 14.48 8.98
N ILE A 65 9.77 15.77 9.08
CA ILE A 65 9.72 16.71 7.95
C ILE A 65 10.86 17.72 8.13
N ARG A 66 11.72 17.83 7.11
CA ARG A 66 12.93 18.67 7.19
C ARG A 66 12.67 20.17 7.12
N ASN A 67 11.58 20.57 6.47
CA ASN A 67 11.28 21.95 6.10
C ASN A 67 9.95 22.48 6.64
N ALA A 68 9.41 21.84 7.67
CA ALA A 68 8.22 22.32 8.39
C ALA A 68 8.42 22.20 9.90
N PRO A 69 7.87 23.13 10.71
CA PRO A 69 7.83 23.00 12.16
C PRO A 69 7.07 21.74 12.57
N PHE A 70 7.57 21.03 13.59
CA PHE A 70 6.92 19.77 14.03
C PHE A 70 5.47 19.98 14.47
N ALA A 71 5.15 21.11 15.10
CA ALA A 71 3.78 21.47 15.47
C ALA A 71 2.80 21.52 14.28
N GLU A 72 3.26 21.90 13.08
CA GLU A 72 2.43 21.84 11.87
C GLU A 72 2.19 20.39 11.41
N VAL A 73 3.20 19.52 11.58
CA VAL A 73 3.09 18.09 11.29
C VAL A 73 2.09 17.42 12.24
N GLU A 74 2.19 17.72 13.55
CA GLU A 74 1.25 17.23 14.55
C GLU A 74 -0.19 17.71 14.24
N HIS A 75 -0.35 18.96 13.82
CA HIS A 75 -1.64 19.51 13.42
C HIS A 75 -2.22 18.79 12.20
N ALA A 76 -1.42 18.57 11.16
CA ALA A 76 -1.84 17.84 9.97
C ALA A 76 -2.27 16.39 10.27
N LEU A 77 -1.58 15.73 11.21
CA LEU A 77 -1.97 14.40 11.69
C LEU A 77 -3.27 14.44 12.47
N ALA A 78 -3.43 15.41 13.36
CA ALA A 78 -4.66 15.60 14.15
C ALA A 78 -5.88 15.87 13.26
N ASP A 79 -5.73 16.71 12.23
CA ASP A 79 -6.77 16.98 11.23
C ASP A 79 -7.18 15.74 10.42
N ALA A 80 -6.31 14.75 10.37
CA ALA A 80 -6.57 13.45 9.75
C ALA A 80 -6.97 12.37 10.76
N PHE A 81 -7.26 12.73 11.99
CA PHE A 81 -7.62 11.82 13.10
C PHE A 81 -6.53 10.78 13.40
N MET A 82 -5.27 11.10 13.10
CA MET A 82 -4.11 10.26 13.39
C MET A 82 -3.43 10.68 14.70
N PRO A 83 -2.72 9.74 15.37
CA PRO A 83 -1.89 10.06 16.53
C PRO A 83 -0.77 11.05 16.17
N ALA A 84 -0.47 11.99 17.06
CA ALA A 84 0.55 13.01 16.82
C ALA A 84 2.00 12.48 16.86
N ASP A 85 2.22 11.30 17.47
CA ASP A 85 3.54 10.71 17.71
C ASP A 85 3.93 9.62 16.70
N LYS A 86 3.04 9.27 15.79
CA LYS A 86 3.28 8.21 14.80
C LYS A 86 2.47 8.38 13.53
N LEU A 87 3.06 7.99 12.41
CA LEU A 87 2.39 7.91 11.12
C LEU A 87 1.93 6.47 10.88
N ALA A 88 0.66 6.31 10.56
CA ALA A 88 0.15 5.07 10.00
C ALA A 88 0.69 4.91 8.58
N THR A 89 1.51 3.89 8.34
CA THR A 89 2.15 3.61 7.04
C THR A 89 1.68 2.23 6.57
N PRO A 90 0.55 2.16 5.84
CA PRO A 90 0.10 0.91 5.24
C PRO A 90 1.00 0.54 4.06
N PHE A 91 1.01 -0.73 3.68
CA PHE A 91 1.73 -1.27 2.53
C PHE A 91 0.72 -1.96 1.61
N THR A 92 0.62 -1.49 0.37
CA THR A 92 -0.33 -2.03 -0.60
C THR A 92 0.38 -2.28 -1.93
N THR A 93 0.52 -3.54 -2.30
CA THR A 93 1.05 -3.95 -3.60
C THR A 93 -0.08 -4.08 -4.62
N LEU A 94 0.26 -4.14 -5.90
CA LEU A 94 -0.71 -4.25 -6.98
C LEU A 94 -0.36 -5.41 -7.89
N VAL A 95 -1.30 -6.33 -8.10
CA VAL A 95 -1.24 -7.31 -9.18
C VAL A 95 -2.07 -6.82 -10.36
N VAL A 96 -1.49 -6.86 -11.55
CA VAL A 96 -2.14 -6.49 -12.82
C VAL A 96 -2.22 -7.73 -13.70
N ASN A 97 -3.43 -8.19 -13.96
CA ASN A 97 -3.69 -9.20 -14.97
C ASN A 97 -4.01 -8.51 -16.30
N THR A 98 -3.06 -8.56 -17.24
CA THR A 98 -3.22 -7.96 -18.57
C THR A 98 -3.97 -8.88 -19.55
N GLY A 99 -4.31 -10.11 -19.14
CA GLY A 99 -4.80 -11.17 -20.00
C GLY A 99 -3.68 -11.92 -20.75
N GLN A 100 -2.45 -11.41 -20.70
CA GLN A 100 -1.26 -12.05 -21.29
C GLN A 100 -0.20 -12.38 -20.22
N LYS A 101 -0.04 -11.50 -19.22
CA LYS A 101 0.87 -11.65 -18.08
C LYS A 101 0.18 -11.27 -16.79
N LEU A 102 0.58 -11.94 -15.72
CA LEU A 102 0.27 -11.57 -14.35
C LEU A 102 1.47 -10.82 -13.80
N VAL A 103 1.34 -9.52 -13.62
CA VAL A 103 2.41 -8.60 -13.22
C VAL A 103 2.20 -8.18 -11.78
N LEU A 104 3.20 -8.37 -10.92
CA LEU A 104 3.23 -7.85 -9.55
C LEU A 104 4.09 -6.57 -9.50
N ILE A 105 3.52 -5.48 -9.01
CA ILE A 105 4.22 -4.22 -8.78
C ILE A 105 4.58 -4.13 -7.31
N ASP A 106 5.89 -4.20 -7.02
CA ASP A 106 6.51 -4.32 -5.71
C ASP A 106 6.11 -5.60 -4.95
N THR A 107 6.92 -6.04 -4.00
CA THR A 107 6.78 -7.36 -3.38
C THR A 107 6.45 -7.34 -1.89
N GLY A 108 6.21 -6.16 -1.32
CA GLY A 108 5.89 -6.05 0.09
C GLY A 108 7.11 -6.14 1.01
N THR A 109 6.82 -6.17 2.29
CA THR A 109 7.80 -6.10 3.39
C THR A 109 8.50 -7.43 3.65
N GLY A 110 7.99 -8.53 3.12
CA GLY A 110 8.48 -9.89 3.45
C GLY A 110 8.40 -10.23 4.94
N GLY A 111 7.57 -9.50 5.72
CA GLY A 111 7.47 -9.67 7.17
C GLY A 111 8.68 -9.15 7.96
N GLN A 112 9.54 -8.32 7.33
CA GLN A 112 10.83 -7.92 7.91
C GLN A 112 10.86 -6.45 8.37
N ILE A 113 9.75 -5.73 8.32
CA ILE A 113 9.66 -4.30 8.67
C ILE A 113 8.96 -4.07 10.00
N ALA A 114 7.80 -4.69 10.20
CA ALA A 114 7.01 -4.56 11.42
C ALA A 114 6.23 -5.84 11.71
N PRO A 115 5.95 -6.16 12.98
CA PRO A 115 5.16 -7.36 13.32
C PRO A 115 3.74 -7.35 12.75
N SER A 116 3.22 -6.18 12.37
CA SER A 116 1.90 -5.96 11.78
C SER A 116 1.91 -5.93 10.25
N ALA A 117 3.00 -6.33 9.61
CA ALA A 117 3.16 -6.39 8.16
C ALA A 117 3.74 -7.74 7.70
N GLY A 118 3.67 -8.04 6.40
CA GLY A 118 4.17 -9.29 5.83
C GLY A 118 3.06 -10.31 5.54
N VAL A 119 1.83 -9.83 5.31
CA VAL A 119 0.68 -10.70 5.00
C VAL A 119 0.39 -10.81 3.49
N LEU A 120 1.21 -10.21 2.64
CA LEU A 120 1.02 -10.23 1.18
C LEU A 120 0.85 -11.66 0.62
N HIS A 121 1.73 -12.58 1.01
CA HIS A 121 1.65 -13.97 0.54
C HIS A 121 0.30 -14.61 0.88
N ALA A 122 -0.16 -14.45 2.13
CA ALA A 122 -1.47 -14.97 2.55
C ALA A 122 -2.63 -14.31 1.78
N ASN A 123 -2.53 -13.01 1.49
CA ASN A 123 -3.54 -12.27 0.73
C ASN A 123 -3.51 -12.63 -0.76
N LEU A 124 -2.36 -12.93 -1.37
CA LEU A 124 -2.28 -13.50 -2.73
C LEU A 124 -3.07 -14.80 -2.80
N LEU A 125 -2.80 -15.75 -1.92
CA LEU A 125 -3.50 -17.05 -1.87
C LEU A 125 -5.01 -16.87 -1.61
N ALA A 126 -5.38 -15.98 -0.70
CA ALA A 126 -6.79 -15.68 -0.42
C ALA A 126 -7.50 -15.00 -1.60
N ALA A 127 -6.74 -14.27 -2.44
CA ALA A 127 -7.21 -13.71 -3.70
C ALA A 127 -7.33 -14.76 -4.83
N GLY A 128 -6.88 -16.00 -4.61
CA GLY A 128 -6.82 -17.04 -5.61
C GLY A 128 -5.65 -16.88 -6.59
N ILE A 129 -4.61 -16.13 -6.19
CA ILE A 129 -3.40 -15.89 -6.98
C ILE A 129 -2.27 -16.74 -6.38
N ASP A 130 -1.80 -17.73 -7.13
CA ASP A 130 -0.61 -18.48 -6.78
C ASP A 130 0.63 -17.60 -7.00
N PRO A 131 1.51 -17.40 -6.00
CA PRO A 131 2.77 -16.68 -6.20
C PRO A 131 3.63 -17.25 -7.35
N GLN A 132 3.54 -18.55 -7.62
CA GLN A 132 4.26 -19.19 -8.72
C GLN A 132 3.63 -18.93 -10.10
N ALA A 133 2.42 -18.35 -10.15
CA ALA A 133 1.75 -17.91 -11.37
C ALA A 133 2.10 -16.48 -11.77
N ILE A 134 2.83 -15.72 -10.92
CA ILE A 134 3.34 -14.39 -11.28
C ILE A 134 4.38 -14.54 -12.38
N ASP A 135 4.13 -13.93 -13.53
CA ASP A 135 5.04 -13.95 -14.69
C ASP A 135 6.14 -12.90 -14.58
N LEU A 136 5.82 -11.76 -13.99
CA LEU A 136 6.70 -10.60 -13.95
C LEU A 136 6.54 -9.83 -12.63
N ILE A 137 7.65 -9.50 -12.03
CA ILE A 137 7.74 -8.53 -10.94
C ILE A 137 8.41 -7.27 -11.48
N VAL A 138 7.78 -6.12 -11.28
CA VAL A 138 8.40 -4.82 -11.55
C VAL A 138 8.56 -4.05 -10.25
N ILE A 139 9.75 -3.55 -10.00
CA ILE A 139 10.10 -2.84 -8.77
C ILE A 139 10.10 -1.34 -9.03
N SER A 140 9.43 -0.59 -8.16
CA SER A 140 9.40 0.86 -8.23
C SER A 140 10.71 1.49 -7.75
N HIS A 141 11.25 1.00 -6.64
CA HIS A 141 12.52 1.41 -6.04
C HIS A 141 12.99 0.38 -5.00
N PHE A 142 14.19 0.58 -4.43
CA PHE A 142 14.82 -0.45 -3.61
C PHE A 142 14.64 -0.30 -2.10
N HIS A 143 13.66 0.44 -1.60
CA HIS A 143 13.41 0.40 -0.16
C HIS A 143 12.93 -0.99 0.30
N PRO A 144 13.23 -1.37 1.56
CA PRO A 144 13.01 -2.73 2.06
C PRO A 144 11.55 -3.20 1.99
N ASP A 145 10.60 -2.31 2.14
CA ASP A 145 9.17 -2.60 2.08
C ASP A 145 8.65 -2.85 0.65
N HIS A 146 9.46 -2.61 -0.38
CA HIS A 146 9.13 -2.88 -1.78
C HIS A 146 9.82 -4.13 -2.32
N ILE A 147 10.99 -4.50 -1.78
CA ILE A 147 11.82 -5.59 -2.32
C ILE A 147 11.96 -6.80 -1.39
N ASN A 148 11.72 -6.66 -0.08
CA ASN A 148 12.02 -7.74 0.86
C ASN A 148 11.16 -8.98 0.62
N GLY A 149 9.95 -8.83 0.07
CA GLY A 149 9.09 -9.95 -0.27
C GLY A 149 9.54 -10.76 -1.49
N ILE A 150 10.60 -10.37 -2.20
CA ILE A 150 11.25 -11.21 -3.21
C ILE A 150 11.73 -12.51 -2.56
N LYS A 151 12.20 -12.43 -1.31
CA LYS A 151 12.74 -13.56 -0.55
C LYS A 151 12.00 -13.73 0.77
N ASP A 152 11.83 -14.96 1.17
CA ASP A 152 11.29 -15.31 2.48
C ASP A 152 12.34 -15.21 3.61
N LYS A 153 11.95 -15.59 4.84
CA LYS A 153 12.82 -15.59 6.01
C LYS A 153 14.02 -16.55 5.92
N ASP A 154 13.92 -17.60 5.09
CA ASP A 154 14.97 -18.59 4.85
C ASP A 154 15.85 -18.17 3.65
N ASN A 155 15.59 -17.00 3.07
CA ASN A 155 16.26 -16.38 1.94
C ASN A 155 15.98 -17.10 0.61
N ASP A 156 14.91 -17.89 0.53
CA ASP A 156 14.43 -18.54 -0.69
C ASP A 156 13.52 -17.59 -1.49
N LEU A 157 13.49 -17.76 -2.82
CA LEU A 157 12.65 -16.97 -3.71
C LEU A 157 11.16 -17.30 -3.49
N VAL A 158 10.36 -16.29 -3.17
CA VAL A 158 8.90 -16.42 -3.02
C VAL A 158 8.21 -16.60 -4.39
N PHE A 159 8.74 -15.95 -5.42
CA PHE A 159 8.17 -15.92 -6.77
C PHE A 159 9.13 -16.58 -7.75
N GLY A 160 9.33 -17.89 -7.59
CA GLY A 160 10.39 -18.63 -8.27
C GLY A 160 10.32 -18.66 -9.81
N ASN A 161 9.14 -18.43 -10.40
CA ASN A 161 8.94 -18.44 -11.85
C ASN A 161 8.93 -17.03 -12.47
N ALA A 162 8.91 -15.96 -11.65
CA ALA A 162 8.77 -14.61 -12.14
C ALA A 162 10.08 -14.05 -12.71
N GLU A 163 10.01 -13.38 -13.85
CA GLU A 163 11.04 -12.43 -14.26
C GLU A 163 11.05 -11.25 -13.29
N ILE A 164 12.22 -10.70 -12.95
CA ILE A 164 12.32 -9.50 -12.08
C ILE A 164 12.92 -8.36 -12.88
N MET A 165 12.18 -7.27 -12.99
CA MET A 165 12.61 -6.05 -13.66
C MET A 165 12.72 -4.89 -12.66
N VAL A 166 13.85 -4.15 -12.75
CA VAL A 166 14.16 -3.07 -11.80
C VAL A 166 14.65 -1.81 -12.53
N PRO A 167 14.51 -0.61 -11.95
CA PRO A 167 15.09 0.59 -12.55
C PRO A 167 16.62 0.53 -12.57
N GLU A 168 17.21 0.80 -13.71
CA GLU A 168 18.69 0.84 -13.88
C GLU A 168 19.33 1.87 -12.92
N ALA A 169 18.68 3.01 -12.68
CA ALA A 169 19.20 4.04 -11.78
C ALA A 169 19.22 3.58 -10.31
N GLU A 170 18.21 2.80 -9.86
CA GLU A 170 18.22 2.16 -8.54
C GLU A 170 19.37 1.16 -8.43
N TRP A 171 19.50 0.30 -9.43
CA TRP A 171 20.58 -0.67 -9.45
C TRP A 171 21.95 0.00 -9.34
N LYS A 172 22.21 1.01 -10.17
CA LYS A 172 23.46 1.76 -10.14
C LYS A 172 23.74 2.40 -8.80
N PHE A 173 22.72 3.00 -8.17
CA PHE A 173 22.91 3.68 -6.90
C PHE A 173 23.21 2.70 -5.76
N TRP A 174 22.38 1.66 -5.59
CA TRP A 174 22.46 0.77 -4.43
C TRP A 174 23.55 -0.30 -4.54
N MET A 175 24.00 -0.64 -5.76
CA MET A 175 25.06 -1.63 -5.97
C MET A 175 26.45 -0.99 -6.05
N ASP A 176 26.54 0.33 -6.01
CA ASP A 176 27.81 1.07 -6.07
C ASP A 176 28.51 1.13 -4.70
N ASP A 177 29.78 0.71 -4.65
CA ASP A 177 30.57 0.68 -3.41
C ASP A 177 30.95 2.08 -2.91
N GLU A 178 31.14 3.05 -3.79
CA GLU A 178 31.48 4.43 -3.41
C GLU A 178 30.28 5.07 -2.72
N ASN A 179 29.07 4.91 -3.28
CA ASN A 179 27.84 5.36 -2.66
C ASN A 179 27.63 4.73 -1.29
N MET A 180 27.80 3.41 -1.16
CA MET A 180 27.68 2.72 0.11
C MET A 180 28.72 3.21 1.13
N ASN A 181 29.98 3.42 0.73
CA ASN A 181 31.05 3.86 1.62
C ASN A 181 30.82 5.29 2.11
N ALA A 182 30.31 6.18 1.26
CA ALA A 182 29.99 7.57 1.57
C ALA A 182 28.71 7.72 2.44
N ALA A 183 27.82 6.73 2.44
CA ALA A 183 26.52 6.81 3.10
C ALA A 183 26.65 6.88 4.64
N PRO A 184 25.71 7.55 5.33
CA PRO A 184 25.59 7.51 6.79
C PRO A 184 25.29 6.09 7.28
N ALA A 185 25.52 5.83 8.58
CA ALA A 185 25.50 4.48 9.16
C ALA A 185 24.14 3.76 9.01
N ASP A 186 23.04 4.47 9.17
CA ASP A 186 21.67 3.99 9.00
C ASP A 186 21.38 3.61 7.54
N LEU A 187 21.79 4.46 6.59
CA LEU A 187 21.63 4.18 5.18
C LEU A 187 22.52 3.01 4.70
N LYS A 188 23.69 2.79 5.35
CA LYS A 188 24.52 1.60 5.08
C LYS A 188 23.80 0.28 5.39
N LEU A 189 22.91 0.27 6.38
CA LEU A 189 22.08 -0.91 6.65
C LEU A 189 21.12 -1.20 5.49
N THR A 190 20.55 -0.14 4.92
CA THR A 190 19.70 -0.23 3.74
C THR A 190 20.49 -0.80 2.55
N PHE A 191 21.68 -0.25 2.24
CA PHE A 191 22.56 -0.81 1.18
C PHE A 191 22.84 -2.30 1.36
N ARG A 192 23.12 -2.75 2.59
CA ARG A 192 23.39 -4.17 2.88
C ARG A 192 22.15 -5.03 2.63
N ASN A 193 20.97 -4.54 3.00
CA ASN A 193 19.72 -5.27 2.75
C ASN A 193 19.45 -5.44 1.26
N GLN A 194 19.55 -4.36 0.46
CA GLN A 194 19.35 -4.42 -0.99
C GLN A 194 20.31 -5.41 -1.64
N ARG A 195 21.58 -5.35 -1.27
CA ARG A 195 22.60 -6.28 -1.77
C ARG A 195 22.32 -7.73 -1.39
N ARG A 196 21.81 -7.97 -0.17
CA ARG A 196 21.38 -9.31 0.28
C ARG A 196 20.25 -9.85 -0.61
N ILE A 197 19.24 -9.02 -0.89
CA ILE A 197 18.08 -9.44 -1.69
C ILE A 197 18.52 -9.87 -3.10
N PHE A 198 19.42 -9.12 -3.72
CA PHE A 198 19.81 -9.34 -5.12
C PHE A 198 21.08 -10.19 -5.33
N ALA A 199 21.82 -10.57 -4.27
CA ALA A 199 23.16 -11.15 -4.36
C ALA A 199 23.27 -12.34 -5.31
N ASP A 200 22.38 -13.31 -5.17
CA ASP A 200 22.38 -14.58 -5.91
C ASP A 200 21.50 -14.56 -7.17
N ILE A 201 20.64 -13.54 -7.30
CA ILE A 201 19.75 -13.39 -8.46
C ILE A 201 20.17 -12.30 -9.43
N ALA A 202 21.20 -11.53 -9.10
CA ALA A 202 21.69 -10.40 -9.91
C ALA A 202 21.85 -10.69 -11.42
N PRO A 203 22.35 -11.88 -11.84
CA PRO A 203 22.47 -12.22 -13.26
C PRO A 203 21.13 -12.40 -13.98
N HIS A 204 20.04 -12.59 -13.24
CA HIS A 204 18.69 -12.86 -13.75
C HIS A 204 17.76 -11.66 -13.63
N VAL A 205 18.26 -10.52 -13.12
CA VAL A 205 17.48 -9.28 -12.98
C VAL A 205 17.62 -8.44 -14.24
N THR A 206 16.51 -8.19 -14.90
CA THR A 206 16.42 -7.28 -16.05
C THR A 206 16.35 -5.82 -15.54
N ARG A 207 17.08 -4.91 -16.19
CA ARG A 207 17.12 -3.50 -15.82
C ARG A 207 16.46 -2.67 -16.90
N PHE A 208 15.53 -1.81 -16.52
CA PHE A 208 14.83 -0.93 -17.45
C PHE A 208 15.24 0.54 -17.29
N GLN A 209 15.05 1.31 -18.35
CA GLN A 209 15.14 2.77 -18.36
C GLN A 209 13.73 3.38 -18.29
N PRO A 210 13.58 4.62 -17.79
CA PRO A 210 12.31 5.34 -17.88
C PRO A 210 11.82 5.44 -19.33
N GLY A 211 10.50 5.31 -19.53
CA GLY A 211 9.85 5.24 -20.83
C GLY A 211 9.80 3.83 -21.41
N ALA A 212 10.34 2.81 -20.72
CA ALA A 212 10.18 1.43 -21.15
C ALA A 212 8.76 0.91 -20.89
N GLU A 213 8.20 0.18 -21.85
CA GLU A 213 7.01 -0.64 -21.65
C GLU A 213 7.48 -1.99 -21.09
N VAL A 214 7.25 -2.23 -19.79
CA VAL A 214 7.71 -3.45 -19.10
C VAL A 214 6.78 -4.63 -19.29
N ALA A 215 5.51 -4.35 -19.56
CA ALA A 215 4.53 -5.30 -20.04
C ALA A 215 3.49 -4.53 -20.87
N SER A 216 2.72 -5.22 -21.72
CA SER A 216 1.73 -4.56 -22.58
C SER A 216 0.81 -3.66 -21.78
N GLY A 217 0.80 -2.36 -22.10
CA GLY A 217 0.04 -1.32 -21.42
C GLY A 217 0.59 -0.87 -20.05
N ILE A 218 1.82 -1.26 -19.67
CA ILE A 218 2.47 -0.82 -18.44
C ILE A 218 3.78 -0.10 -18.78
N GLU A 219 3.76 1.21 -18.73
CA GLU A 219 4.88 2.09 -19.04
C GLU A 219 5.53 2.65 -17.76
N THR A 220 6.85 2.81 -17.77
CA THR A 220 7.64 3.34 -16.67
C THR A 220 7.90 4.83 -16.84
N LEU A 221 7.75 5.60 -15.77
CA LEU A 221 8.03 7.04 -15.73
C LEU A 221 9.04 7.34 -14.62
N ALA A 222 10.06 8.14 -14.92
CA ALA A 222 11.02 8.58 -13.90
C ALA A 222 10.31 9.44 -12.84
N ALA A 223 10.57 9.12 -11.57
CA ALA A 223 10.04 9.86 -10.43
C ALA A 223 11.11 10.06 -9.34
N PRO A 224 12.30 10.62 -9.69
CA PRO A 224 13.43 10.70 -8.77
C PRO A 224 13.15 11.62 -7.58
N GLY A 225 13.91 11.38 -6.49
CA GLY A 225 13.91 12.21 -5.29
C GLY A 225 13.74 11.38 -4.02
N HIS A 226 12.68 10.59 -3.92
CA HIS A 226 12.51 9.63 -2.84
C HIS A 226 13.71 8.66 -2.80
N THR A 227 13.99 8.03 -3.93
CA THR A 227 15.29 7.46 -4.27
C THR A 227 15.75 7.98 -5.64
N PRO A 228 17.04 7.84 -6.01
CA PRO A 228 17.55 8.36 -7.29
C PRO A 228 16.88 7.74 -8.52
N GLY A 229 16.44 6.50 -8.44
CA GLY A 229 15.82 5.77 -9.53
C GLY A 229 14.34 5.44 -9.31
N HIS A 230 13.69 6.05 -8.30
CA HIS A 230 12.28 5.80 -8.05
C HIS A 230 11.47 5.97 -9.34
N THR A 231 10.61 5.00 -9.61
CA THR A 231 9.82 4.89 -10.84
C THR A 231 8.35 4.74 -10.49
N VAL A 232 7.50 5.45 -11.20
CA VAL A 232 6.05 5.26 -11.20
C VAL A 232 5.64 4.52 -12.46
N PHE A 233 4.48 3.85 -12.44
CA PHE A 233 3.99 3.09 -13.58
C PHE A 233 2.69 3.70 -14.08
N ALA A 234 2.60 3.96 -15.39
CA ALA A 234 1.37 4.31 -16.06
C ALA A 234 0.77 3.05 -16.68
N ILE A 235 -0.42 2.68 -16.23
CA ILE A 235 -1.15 1.52 -16.74
C ILE A 235 -2.24 2.03 -17.67
N HIS A 236 -2.27 1.53 -18.90
CA HIS A 236 -3.24 1.92 -19.92
C HIS A 236 -3.93 0.70 -20.52
N SER A 237 -5.26 0.74 -20.61
CA SER A 237 -6.05 -0.26 -21.31
C SER A 237 -7.26 0.41 -21.95
N GLY A 238 -7.28 0.47 -23.29
CA GLY A 238 -8.26 1.28 -24.03
C GLY A 238 -8.11 2.76 -23.69
N GLU A 239 -9.24 3.41 -23.35
CA GLU A 239 -9.26 4.82 -22.95
C GLU A 239 -9.04 5.05 -21.46
N GLN A 240 -8.90 3.99 -20.67
CA GLN A 240 -8.72 4.07 -19.21
C GLN A 240 -7.27 4.01 -18.83
N SER A 241 -6.92 4.72 -17.76
CA SER A 241 -5.57 4.76 -17.22
C SER A 241 -5.54 4.82 -15.71
N LEU A 242 -4.46 4.30 -15.15
CA LEU A 242 -4.11 4.36 -13.74
C LEU A 242 -2.65 4.78 -13.61
N LEU A 243 -2.34 5.68 -12.69
CA LEU A 243 -0.98 6.02 -12.32
C LEU A 243 -0.63 5.38 -10.97
N VAL A 244 0.34 4.47 -10.97
CA VAL A 244 0.87 3.82 -9.76
C VAL A 244 1.99 4.69 -9.23
N LEU A 245 1.73 5.41 -8.15
CA LEU A 245 2.59 6.49 -7.63
C LEU A 245 3.80 5.98 -6.83
N GLY A 246 3.81 4.71 -6.39
CA GLY A 246 4.82 4.22 -5.45
C GLY A 246 4.93 5.14 -4.24
N ASP A 247 6.15 5.57 -3.93
CA ASP A 247 6.50 6.44 -2.81
C ASP A 247 6.66 7.92 -3.19
N THR A 248 6.08 8.34 -4.32
CA THR A 248 5.98 9.78 -4.66
C THR A 248 5.36 10.57 -3.51
N ALA A 249 4.42 9.96 -2.79
CA ALA A 249 3.88 10.43 -1.53
C ALA A 249 3.59 9.24 -0.63
N GLN A 250 3.85 9.41 0.66
CA GLN A 250 3.43 8.44 1.65
C GLN A 250 1.94 8.68 2.00
N HIS A 251 1.58 8.88 3.26
CA HIS A 251 0.18 9.08 3.61
C HIS A 251 -0.40 10.38 3.00
N PRO A 252 -1.52 10.32 2.24
CA PRO A 252 -2.04 11.47 1.49
C PRO A 252 -2.49 12.63 2.39
N ALA A 253 -2.97 12.35 3.61
CA ALA A 253 -3.34 13.39 4.58
C ALA A 253 -2.15 14.28 4.99
N VAL A 254 -0.92 13.81 4.81
CA VAL A 254 0.31 14.57 5.05
C VAL A 254 0.85 15.10 3.73
N PHE A 255 1.23 14.20 2.81
CA PHE A 255 2.02 14.57 1.64
C PHE A 255 1.19 15.03 0.42
N ALA A 256 -0.11 14.73 0.36
CA ALA A 256 -0.96 15.33 -0.65
C ALA A 256 -1.42 16.73 -0.20
N ARG A 257 -1.81 16.89 1.05
CA ARG A 257 -2.20 18.20 1.59
C ARG A 257 -1.04 19.18 1.67
N HIS A 258 0.18 18.69 1.94
CA HIS A 258 1.40 19.48 2.05
C HIS A 258 2.46 18.97 1.06
N PRO A 259 2.27 19.17 -0.24
CA PRO A 259 3.14 18.59 -1.28
C PRO A 259 4.56 19.14 -1.26
N ASP A 260 4.80 20.26 -0.59
CA ASP A 260 6.11 20.89 -0.44
C ASP A 260 6.94 20.31 0.73
N TRP A 261 6.37 19.42 1.55
CA TRP A 261 7.08 18.86 2.67
C TRP A 261 8.11 17.82 2.24
N GLN A 262 9.31 17.92 2.83
CA GLN A 262 10.44 17.05 2.57
C GLN A 262 10.59 16.01 3.69
N ALA A 263 10.28 14.78 3.38
CA ALA A 263 10.42 13.70 4.34
C ALA A 263 11.89 13.36 4.66
N THR A 264 12.18 12.95 5.88
CA THR A 264 13.54 12.58 6.28
C THR A 264 14.09 11.37 5.53
N PHE A 265 13.22 10.53 4.99
CA PHE A 265 13.58 9.33 4.22
C PHE A 265 13.73 9.58 2.71
N ASP A 266 13.43 10.78 2.21
CA ASP A 266 13.73 11.14 0.83
C ASP A 266 15.25 11.38 0.69
N ILE A 267 15.91 10.74 -0.27
CA ILE A 267 17.34 10.91 -0.52
C ILE A 267 17.60 12.35 -1.00
N ASP A 268 16.79 12.83 -1.94
CA ASP A 268 16.77 14.23 -2.37
C ASP A 268 15.35 14.81 -2.16
N GLY A 269 15.17 15.50 -1.04
CA GLY A 269 13.88 16.08 -0.68
C GLY A 269 13.38 17.15 -1.65
N ALA A 270 14.26 17.92 -2.27
CA ALA A 270 13.88 18.95 -3.24
C ALA A 270 13.39 18.31 -4.55
N ALA A 271 14.09 17.30 -5.05
CA ALA A 271 13.67 16.52 -6.21
C ALA A 271 12.37 15.77 -5.93
N ALA A 272 12.20 15.17 -4.73
CA ALA A 272 10.97 14.47 -4.33
C ALA A 272 9.75 15.41 -4.35
N VAL A 273 9.90 16.63 -3.85
CA VAL A 273 8.86 17.67 -3.90
C VAL A 273 8.51 18.03 -5.34
N ALA A 274 9.51 18.29 -6.19
CA ALA A 274 9.30 18.65 -7.59
C ALA A 274 8.58 17.52 -8.36
N THR A 275 9.02 16.30 -8.18
CA THR A 275 8.41 15.09 -8.76
C THR A 275 6.97 14.91 -8.30
N ARG A 276 6.72 14.99 -7.00
CA ARG A 276 5.37 14.86 -6.40
C ARG A 276 4.41 15.88 -6.99
N LYS A 277 4.80 17.15 -7.03
CA LYS A 277 3.93 18.23 -7.57
C LYS A 277 3.63 18.01 -9.04
N ALA A 278 4.62 17.65 -9.86
CA ALA A 278 4.42 17.40 -11.28
C ALA A 278 3.46 16.24 -11.55
N LEU A 279 3.62 15.13 -10.83
CA LEU A 279 2.75 13.95 -10.97
C LEU A 279 1.34 14.22 -10.45
N PHE A 280 1.20 14.92 -9.35
CA PHE A 280 -0.10 15.27 -8.78
C PHE A 280 -0.85 16.31 -9.63
N ASP A 281 -0.13 17.30 -10.19
CA ASP A 281 -0.73 18.24 -11.14
C ASP A 281 -1.25 17.53 -12.37
N ARG A 282 -0.47 16.62 -12.95
CA ARG A 282 -0.90 15.79 -14.08
C ARG A 282 -2.11 14.93 -13.70
N ALA A 283 -2.03 14.19 -12.60
CA ALA A 283 -3.12 13.31 -12.18
C ALA A 283 -4.43 14.08 -11.93
N ALA A 284 -4.35 15.26 -11.31
CA ALA A 284 -5.52 16.10 -11.05
C ALA A 284 -6.09 16.74 -12.34
N ALA A 285 -5.22 17.25 -13.22
CA ALA A 285 -5.63 17.89 -14.48
C ALA A 285 -6.30 16.89 -15.43
N ASP A 286 -5.71 15.71 -15.58
CA ASP A 286 -6.20 14.65 -16.46
C ASP A 286 -7.28 13.77 -15.81
N ARG A 287 -7.65 14.06 -14.54
CA ARG A 287 -8.60 13.30 -13.71
C ARG A 287 -8.26 11.81 -13.66
N MET A 288 -6.96 11.49 -13.63
CA MET A 288 -6.47 10.12 -13.63
C MET A 288 -6.86 9.41 -12.34
N LEU A 289 -7.11 8.10 -12.45
CA LEU A 289 -7.08 7.24 -11.29
C LEU A 289 -5.64 7.09 -10.81
N VAL A 290 -5.42 7.10 -9.51
CA VAL A 290 -4.11 6.92 -8.89
C VAL A 290 -4.15 5.83 -7.83
N THR A 291 -3.03 5.16 -7.60
CA THR A 291 -2.81 4.31 -6.44
C THR A 291 -1.45 4.64 -5.81
N GLY A 292 -1.41 4.79 -4.50
CA GLY A 292 -0.19 5.06 -3.74
C GLY A 292 0.13 3.90 -2.81
N TYR A 293 1.39 3.49 -2.73
CA TYR A 293 1.80 2.33 -1.94
C TYR A 293 1.45 2.43 -0.46
N HIS A 294 1.56 3.65 0.11
CA HIS A 294 1.28 3.97 1.50
C HIS A 294 -0.05 4.70 1.72
N PHE A 295 -0.93 4.70 0.73
CA PHE A 295 -2.25 5.27 0.88
C PHE A 295 -3.14 4.34 1.71
N PRO A 296 -4.14 4.86 2.45
CA PRO A 296 -5.12 4.03 3.14
C PRO A 296 -5.78 3.04 2.16
N PHE A 297 -5.83 1.76 2.56
CA PHE A 297 -6.42 0.72 1.73
C PHE A 297 -7.86 1.06 1.29
N PRO A 298 -8.26 0.85 0.02
CA PRO A 298 -7.57 0.08 -1.03
C PRO A 298 -6.53 0.87 -1.83
N ALA A 299 -6.04 1.99 -1.33
CA ALA A 299 -4.98 2.83 -1.88
C ALA A 299 -5.31 3.52 -3.22
N CYS A 300 -6.50 3.32 -3.76
CA CYS A 300 -6.94 3.77 -5.08
C CYS A 300 -7.93 4.93 -4.97
N GLY A 301 -7.80 5.93 -5.84
CA GLY A 301 -8.67 7.12 -5.85
C GLY A 301 -8.26 8.15 -6.88
N HIS A 302 -8.77 9.36 -6.72
CA HIS A 302 -8.42 10.51 -7.55
C HIS A 302 -7.76 11.59 -6.70
N LEU A 303 -7.03 12.47 -7.35
CA LEU A 303 -6.49 13.69 -6.72
C LEU A 303 -7.26 14.90 -7.20
N ILE A 304 -7.69 15.74 -6.26
CA ILE A 304 -8.28 17.05 -6.55
C ILE A 304 -7.31 18.12 -6.10
N LYS A 305 -6.97 19.07 -6.99
CA LYS A 305 -6.14 20.21 -6.63
C LYS A 305 -6.94 21.18 -5.75
N THR A 306 -6.35 21.59 -4.64
CA THR A 306 -6.92 22.57 -3.69
C THR A 306 -6.10 23.85 -3.69
N ALA A 307 -6.47 24.83 -2.87
CA ALA A 307 -5.71 26.08 -2.75
C ALA A 307 -4.30 25.90 -2.19
N HIS A 308 -4.05 24.85 -1.40
CA HIS A 308 -2.78 24.65 -0.67
C HIS A 308 -2.06 23.35 -0.99
N GLY A 309 -2.69 22.44 -1.75
CA GLY A 309 -2.13 21.15 -2.09
C GLY A 309 -3.15 20.32 -2.86
N TYR A 310 -3.31 19.04 -2.44
CA TYR A 310 -4.23 18.12 -3.09
C TYR A 310 -5.03 17.34 -2.04
N GLU A 311 -6.20 16.91 -2.43
CA GLU A 311 -7.05 16.00 -1.66
C GLU A 311 -7.15 14.68 -2.40
N HIS A 312 -6.95 13.59 -1.68
CA HIS A 312 -7.19 12.24 -2.20
C HIS A 312 -8.63 11.85 -1.94
N VAL A 313 -9.36 11.56 -3.01
CA VAL A 313 -10.76 11.08 -2.98
C VAL A 313 -10.73 9.59 -3.31
N PRO A 314 -10.91 8.71 -2.31
CA PRO A 314 -10.93 7.27 -2.54
C PRO A 314 -12.05 6.86 -3.50
N VAL A 315 -11.83 5.74 -4.23
CA VAL A 315 -12.89 5.11 -5.01
C VAL A 315 -13.97 4.55 -4.10
N GLU A 316 -15.21 4.55 -4.59
CA GLU A 316 -16.30 3.83 -3.93
C GLU A 316 -16.08 2.31 -4.02
N TRP A 317 -16.38 1.62 -2.91
CA TRP A 317 -16.38 0.16 -2.94
C TRP A 317 -17.50 -0.37 -3.82
N GLN A 318 -17.17 -1.30 -4.72
CA GLN A 318 -18.14 -1.92 -5.63
C GLN A 318 -18.10 -3.44 -5.46
N PRO A 319 -19.25 -4.11 -5.35
CA PRO A 319 -19.32 -5.55 -5.17
C PRO A 319 -19.06 -6.35 -6.45
N ASN A 320 -19.08 -5.69 -7.61
CA ASN A 320 -18.89 -6.28 -8.94
C ASN A 320 -17.74 -5.58 -9.68
N LEU A 321 -17.01 -6.36 -10.49
CA LEU A 321 -15.95 -5.85 -11.37
C LEU A 321 -16.52 -5.22 -12.64
#